data_7b029280669edbba729beaeb970149dd
#
_entry.id   7b029280669edbba729beaeb970149dd
#
_cell.length_a   1.000
_cell.length_b   1.000
_cell.length_c   1.000
_cell.angle_alpha   90.00
_cell.angle_beta   90.00
_cell.angle_gamma   90.00
#
_symmetry.space_group_name_H-M   'P 1'
#
loop_
_entity.id
_entity.type
_entity.pdbx_description
1 polymer ?
#
loop_
_entity_poly.entity_id
_entity_poly.type
_entity_poly.pdbx_seq_one_letter_code
_entity_poly.pdbx_strand_id
1 'polypeptide(L)'
;MPLRLEPEIAAAIDSQIWEIYRHRLGGSELRQLAKLFKRSGLLTRLENILSPTLRPPSRGYREDLEIRLAWIDKRPLAKLETNPRRVELGDAAIFFFDLFQNAKTKRYLQSRAVILQAKAAKEKKQLARPAVPVNPTIPRAMSSTARELELLSTWRKFDLYKASGSRAPTVRGISVAPPRFPPANGWYMATPKSRPRGAEIHAWKSPWMCAPAASGLLCNVTLGNLILAFLTSSMVNGGGSSLPEVGTNFKFDPQYLSMPRGNDWDRLCIEILRLCPRNRLPQSLFGARAGVAVVASVLRSLPYIGSEDGLGDWFLRFRDFIWPRRMAVLLIAVTRTEG
;
A
#
# COMPACT_ATOMS: atom_id res chain seq x y z
N MET A 1 -0.03 1.45 20.71
CA MET A 1 -0.99 0.34 20.87
C MET A 1 -1.71 0.14 19.55
N PRO A 2 -2.00 -1.10 19.09
CA PRO A 2 -2.78 -1.30 17.88
C PRO A 2 -4.17 -0.68 18.04
N LEU A 3 -4.77 -0.26 16.93
CA LEU A 3 -6.15 0.23 16.93
C LEU A 3 -7.09 -0.90 17.35
N ARG A 4 -8.06 -0.60 18.18
CA ARG A 4 -9.15 -1.54 18.53
C ARG A 4 -10.31 -1.28 17.56
N LEU A 5 -10.32 -2.01 16.47
CA LEU A 5 -11.37 -1.94 15.47
C LEU A 5 -12.18 -3.22 15.49
N GLU A 6 -13.49 -3.08 15.37
CA GLU A 6 -14.41 -4.20 15.32
C GLU A 6 -14.39 -4.90 13.95
N PRO A 7 -14.68 -6.21 13.86
CA PRO A 7 -14.67 -6.96 12.60
C PRO A 7 -15.58 -6.38 11.51
N GLU A 8 -16.67 -5.71 11.89
CA GLU A 8 -17.63 -5.06 11.00
C GLU A 8 -17.00 -3.98 10.14
N ILE A 9 -15.90 -3.39 10.59
CA ILE A 9 -15.13 -2.39 9.83
C ILE A 9 -14.61 -2.99 8.52
N ALA A 10 -14.18 -4.25 8.51
CA ALA A 10 -13.74 -4.91 7.28
C ALA A 10 -14.89 -5.03 6.27
N ALA A 11 -16.07 -5.43 6.72
CA ALA A 11 -17.25 -5.53 5.86
C ALA A 11 -17.69 -4.16 5.34
N ALA A 12 -17.63 -3.11 6.17
CA ALA A 12 -17.91 -1.75 5.75
C ALA A 12 -16.91 -1.27 4.67
N ILE A 13 -15.62 -1.53 4.83
CA ILE A 13 -14.60 -1.23 3.83
C ILE A 13 -14.89 -1.96 2.51
N ASP A 14 -15.17 -3.26 2.55
CA ASP A 14 -15.46 -4.06 1.35
C ASP A 14 -16.73 -3.58 0.64
N SER A 15 -17.77 -3.22 1.38
CA SER A 15 -18.98 -2.61 0.83
C SER A 15 -18.66 -1.30 0.07
N GLN A 16 -17.83 -0.43 0.65
CA GLN A 16 -17.41 0.79 -0.03
C GLN A 16 -16.51 0.53 -1.24
N ILE A 17 -15.71 -0.53 -1.22
CA ILE A 17 -14.94 -0.95 -2.39
C ILE A 17 -15.88 -1.40 -3.50
N TRP A 18 -16.93 -2.18 -3.21
CA TRP A 18 -17.95 -2.55 -4.18
C TRP A 18 -18.63 -1.33 -4.80
N GLU A 19 -18.95 -0.31 -4.03
CA GLU A 19 -19.53 0.94 -4.55
C GLU A 19 -18.58 1.68 -5.51
N ILE A 20 -17.26 1.68 -5.27
CA ILE A 20 -16.28 2.24 -6.20
C ILE A 20 -16.37 1.56 -7.58
N TYR A 21 -16.68 0.25 -7.60
CA TYR A 21 -16.72 -0.56 -8.83
C TYR A 21 -18.14 -0.82 -9.34
N ARG A 22 -19.18 -0.24 -8.73
CA ARG A 22 -20.60 -0.49 -9.05
C ARG A 22 -20.92 -0.44 -10.54
N HIS A 23 -20.42 0.58 -11.24
CA HIS A 23 -20.72 0.78 -12.66
C HIS A 23 -19.69 0.18 -13.59
N ARG A 24 -18.48 -0.07 -13.16
CA ARG A 24 -17.42 -0.56 -14.05
C ARG A 24 -16.36 -1.33 -13.27
N LEU A 25 -16.49 -2.63 -13.27
CA LEU A 25 -15.47 -3.56 -12.83
C LEU A 25 -14.85 -4.19 -14.08
N GLY A 26 -13.51 -4.22 -14.14
CA GLY A 26 -12.75 -4.85 -15.24
C GLY A 26 -11.74 -3.92 -15.90
N GLY A 27 -10.95 -4.48 -16.80
CA GLY A 27 -9.80 -3.84 -17.44
C GLY A 27 -8.47 -4.33 -16.88
N SER A 28 -7.41 -3.52 -17.06
CA SER A 28 -6.10 -3.86 -16.49
C SER A 28 -6.08 -3.65 -14.98
N GLU A 29 -5.23 -4.40 -14.27
CA GLU A 29 -5.01 -4.26 -12.82
C GLU A 29 -4.66 -2.84 -12.42
N LEU A 30 -3.82 -2.17 -13.20
CA LEU A 30 -3.37 -0.81 -12.92
C LEU A 30 -4.49 0.22 -13.02
N ARG A 31 -5.37 0.05 -14.01
CA ARG A 31 -6.54 0.91 -14.17
C ARG A 31 -7.51 0.74 -13.00
N GLN A 32 -7.69 -0.49 -12.55
CA GLN A 32 -8.54 -0.77 -11.40
C GLN A 32 -7.89 -0.25 -10.10
N LEU A 33 -6.58 -0.42 -9.94
CA LEU A 33 -5.84 0.11 -8.81
C LEU A 33 -5.92 1.65 -8.76
N ALA A 34 -5.73 2.32 -9.90
CA ALA A 34 -5.87 3.77 -9.99
C ALA A 34 -7.28 4.25 -9.63
N LYS A 35 -8.32 3.46 -9.99
CA LYS A 35 -9.70 3.75 -9.59
C LYS A 35 -9.92 3.58 -8.08
N LEU A 36 -9.33 2.55 -7.47
CA LEU A 36 -9.37 2.32 -6.04
C LEU A 36 -8.75 3.48 -5.26
N PHE A 37 -7.57 3.89 -5.66
CA PHE A 37 -6.79 4.94 -4.99
C PHE A 37 -7.06 6.36 -5.53
N LYS A 38 -8.25 6.64 -6.04
CA LYS A 38 -8.69 8.03 -6.23
C LYS A 38 -9.11 8.65 -4.89
N ARG A 39 -9.04 9.98 -4.79
CA ARG A 39 -9.52 10.71 -3.61
C ARG A 39 -10.99 10.42 -3.34
N SER A 40 -11.84 10.50 -4.34
CA SER A 40 -13.26 10.11 -4.31
C SER A 40 -13.49 8.58 -4.23
N GLY A 41 -12.42 7.80 -4.24
CA GLY A 41 -12.44 6.34 -4.10
C GLY A 41 -12.31 5.91 -2.64
N LEU A 42 -11.30 5.09 -2.36
CA LEU A 42 -11.11 4.46 -1.05
C LEU A 42 -10.72 5.46 0.06
N LEU A 43 -9.99 6.56 -0.25
CA LEU A 43 -9.46 7.45 0.78
C LEU A 43 -10.55 8.10 1.64
N THR A 44 -11.44 8.88 1.01
CA THR A 44 -12.53 9.56 1.74
C THR A 44 -13.44 8.56 2.44
N ARG A 45 -13.63 7.38 1.85
CA ARG A 45 -14.45 6.32 2.41
C ARG A 45 -13.81 5.68 3.64
N LEU A 46 -12.50 5.43 3.61
CA LEU A 46 -11.74 4.95 4.78
C LEU A 46 -11.78 5.99 5.90
N GLU A 47 -11.60 7.26 5.58
CA GLU A 47 -11.68 8.35 6.56
C GLU A 47 -13.05 8.37 7.25
N ASN A 48 -14.14 8.27 6.47
CA ASN A 48 -15.51 8.24 7.00
C ASN A 48 -15.81 6.98 7.84
N ILE A 49 -15.20 5.83 7.52
CA ILE A 49 -15.39 4.59 8.28
C ILE A 49 -14.54 4.60 9.56
N LEU A 50 -13.29 5.05 9.47
CA LEU A 50 -12.35 4.93 10.59
C LEU A 50 -12.47 6.08 11.60
N SER A 51 -12.82 7.31 11.16
CA SER A 51 -12.94 8.45 12.08
C SER A 51 -13.95 8.24 13.23
N PRO A 52 -15.14 7.65 13.01
CA PRO A 52 -16.09 7.38 14.10
C PRO A 52 -15.61 6.31 15.09
N THR A 53 -14.64 5.47 14.71
CA THR A 53 -14.13 4.40 15.59
C THR A 53 -13.03 4.90 16.52
N LEU A 54 -12.50 6.09 16.25
CA LEU A 54 -11.53 6.73 17.11
C LEU A 54 -12.24 7.18 18.39
N ARG A 55 -11.61 6.97 19.53
CA ARG A 55 -12.22 7.26 20.82
C ARG A 55 -12.53 8.74 20.95
N PRO A 56 -13.75 9.11 21.37
CA PRO A 56 -14.04 10.45 21.78
C PRO A 56 -13.11 10.86 22.94
N PRO A 57 -12.87 12.15 23.19
CA PRO A 57 -11.90 12.68 24.17
C PRO A 57 -12.17 12.33 25.64
N SER A 58 -12.89 11.26 25.92
CA SER A 58 -13.42 10.87 27.24
C SER A 58 -12.37 10.44 28.28
N ARG A 59 -11.07 10.49 27.99
CA ARG A 59 -10.00 10.15 28.96
C ARG A 59 -8.73 11.01 28.81
N GLY A 60 -8.89 12.29 28.49
CA GLY A 60 -7.72 13.18 28.39
C GLY A 60 -6.85 13.00 27.13
N TYR A 61 -7.28 12.15 26.19
CA TYR A 61 -6.61 11.96 24.89
C TYR A 61 -7.59 12.20 23.75
N ARG A 62 -7.15 12.98 22.78
CA ARG A 62 -7.84 13.12 21.49
C ARG A 62 -7.10 12.28 20.44
N GLU A 63 -7.83 11.50 19.66
CA GLU A 63 -7.30 10.75 18.52
C GLU A 63 -7.70 11.44 17.22
N ASP A 64 -6.73 11.86 16.43
CA ASP A 64 -6.92 12.45 15.12
C ASP A 64 -6.41 11.49 14.03
N LEU A 65 -7.23 11.26 13.00
CA LEU A 65 -6.90 10.42 11.85
C LEU A 65 -6.53 11.31 10.66
N GLU A 66 -5.42 11.00 10.03
CA GLU A 66 -5.00 11.60 8.77
C GLU A 66 -4.72 10.50 7.74
N ILE A 67 -5.46 10.50 6.63
CA ILE A 67 -5.24 9.58 5.50
C ILE A 67 -4.76 10.38 4.30
N ARG A 68 -3.63 9.97 3.74
CA ARG A 68 -3.02 10.59 2.56
C ARG A 68 -2.73 9.57 1.49
N LEU A 69 -2.74 10.02 0.26
CA LEU A 69 -2.28 9.24 -0.90
C LEU A 69 -1.13 9.97 -1.57
N ALA A 70 -0.05 9.27 -1.75
CA ALA A 70 1.07 9.68 -2.57
C ALA A 70 1.19 8.77 -3.80
N TRP A 71 1.57 9.34 -4.93
CA TRP A 71 1.93 8.58 -6.12
C TRP A 71 3.41 8.76 -6.40
N ILE A 72 4.16 7.66 -6.40
CA ILE A 72 5.55 7.67 -6.84
C ILE A 72 5.54 7.64 -8.36
N ASP A 73 6.08 8.68 -8.99
CA ASP A 73 6.01 8.91 -10.45
C ASP A 73 6.65 7.81 -11.30
N LYS A 74 7.59 7.07 -10.74
CA LYS A 74 8.22 5.92 -11.39
C LYS A 74 8.25 4.80 -10.38
N ARG A 75 7.88 3.58 -10.81
CA ARG A 75 7.90 2.43 -9.90
C ARG A 75 9.32 2.15 -9.44
N PRO A 76 9.54 2.01 -8.15
CA PRO A 76 10.79 1.49 -7.64
C PRO A 76 11.02 0.07 -8.17
N LEU A 77 12.25 -0.21 -8.57
CA LEU A 77 12.64 -1.51 -9.11
C LEU A 77 13.66 -2.17 -8.21
N ALA A 78 13.50 -3.47 -8.00
CA ALA A 78 14.46 -4.33 -7.34
C ALA A 78 15.26 -5.11 -8.38
N LYS A 79 16.56 -5.26 -8.16
CA LYS A 79 17.43 -6.17 -8.90
C LYS A 79 17.94 -7.22 -7.94
N LEU A 80 17.38 -8.42 -8.02
CA LEU A 80 17.82 -9.57 -7.22
C LEU A 80 19.25 -9.97 -7.62
N GLU A 81 20.07 -10.43 -6.69
CA GLU A 81 21.39 -10.98 -6.99
C GLU A 81 21.31 -12.20 -7.91
N THR A 82 20.22 -12.96 -7.78
CA THR A 82 19.96 -14.18 -8.59
C THR A 82 19.47 -13.88 -10.00
N ASN A 83 19.14 -12.60 -10.33
CA ASN A 83 18.56 -12.27 -11.61
C ASN A 83 19.10 -10.95 -12.17
N PRO A 84 19.64 -10.91 -13.42
CA PRO A 84 20.17 -9.70 -14.02
C PRO A 84 19.08 -8.67 -14.34
N ARG A 85 17.82 -9.10 -14.51
CA ARG A 85 16.69 -8.23 -14.86
C ARG A 85 16.07 -7.66 -13.61
N ARG A 86 15.76 -6.37 -13.68
CA ARG A 86 15.00 -5.67 -12.63
C ARG A 86 13.53 -6.08 -12.64
N VAL A 87 12.92 -6.04 -11.48
CA VAL A 87 11.50 -6.33 -11.25
C VAL A 87 10.87 -5.18 -10.47
N GLU A 88 9.59 -4.94 -10.66
CA GLU A 88 8.85 -3.92 -9.90
C GLU A 88 8.77 -4.35 -8.42
N LEU A 89 9.02 -3.39 -7.51
CA LEU A 89 8.96 -3.64 -6.08
C LEU A 89 7.52 -3.93 -5.63
N GLY A 90 6.55 -3.29 -6.26
CA GLY A 90 5.12 -3.45 -6.01
C GLY A 90 4.31 -2.40 -6.75
N ASP A 91 3.00 -2.62 -6.81
CA ASP A 91 2.04 -1.68 -7.43
C ASP A 91 1.48 -0.69 -6.42
N ALA A 92 1.45 -1.07 -5.14
CA ALA A 92 1.04 -0.22 -4.04
C ALA A 92 1.80 -0.54 -2.76
N ALA A 93 1.76 0.39 -1.79
CA ALA A 93 2.17 0.17 -0.42
C ALA A 93 1.19 0.84 0.54
N ILE A 94 1.03 0.27 1.72
CA ILE A 94 0.28 0.89 2.82
C ILE A 94 1.24 1.12 3.98
N PHE A 95 1.23 2.33 4.52
CA PHE A 95 1.98 2.72 5.70
C PHE A 95 1.01 3.15 6.79
N PHE A 96 1.24 2.69 7.99
CA PHE A 96 0.53 3.08 9.20
C PHE A 96 1.50 3.69 10.20
N PHE A 97 1.08 4.78 10.84
CA PHE A 97 1.82 5.49 11.86
C PHE A 97 0.91 5.74 13.06
N ASP A 98 1.29 5.25 14.22
CA ASP A 98 0.68 5.55 15.50
C ASP A 98 1.60 6.53 16.25
N LEU A 99 1.08 7.70 16.55
CA LEU A 99 1.82 8.84 17.08
C LEU A 99 1.24 9.25 18.42
N PHE A 100 2.08 9.59 19.35
CA PHE A 100 1.72 10.30 20.58
C PHE A 100 2.35 11.68 20.55
N GLN A 101 1.54 12.69 20.82
CA GLN A 101 1.99 14.07 20.86
C GLN A 101 1.44 14.78 22.11
N ASN A 102 2.32 15.44 22.85
CA ASN A 102 1.95 16.42 23.88
C ASN A 102 2.66 17.74 23.59
N ALA A 103 2.46 18.73 24.45
CA ALA A 103 3.06 20.06 24.30
C ALA A 103 4.59 20.06 24.17
N LYS A 104 5.27 19.05 24.73
CA LYS A 104 6.74 18.99 24.79
C LYS A 104 7.36 17.92 23.91
N THR A 105 6.66 16.82 23.67
CA THR A 105 7.24 15.64 23.01
C THR A 105 6.33 15.09 21.96
N LYS A 106 6.95 14.55 20.90
CA LYS A 106 6.31 13.74 19.89
C LYS A 106 7.00 12.39 19.83
N ARG A 107 6.26 11.32 19.98
CA ARG A 107 6.76 9.95 19.96
C ARG A 107 6.05 9.12 18.90
N TYR A 108 6.80 8.38 18.13
CA TYR A 108 6.28 7.35 17.23
C TYR A 108 6.11 6.07 18.02
N LEU A 109 4.87 5.70 18.29
CA LEU A 109 4.56 4.50 19.08
C LEU A 109 4.71 3.24 18.21
N GLN A 110 4.25 3.32 16.98
CA GLN A 110 4.33 2.23 16.01
C GLN A 110 4.38 2.79 14.59
N SER A 111 5.20 2.17 13.75
CA SER A 111 5.14 2.36 12.30
C SER A 111 5.16 0.99 11.65
N ARG A 112 4.28 0.77 10.68
CA ARG A 112 4.11 -0.50 9.98
C ARG A 112 3.95 -0.26 8.49
N ALA A 113 4.44 -1.20 7.67
CA ALA A 113 4.29 -1.12 6.23
C ALA A 113 4.03 -2.49 5.61
N VAL A 114 3.32 -2.49 4.49
CA VAL A 114 3.10 -3.66 3.62
C VAL A 114 3.21 -3.23 2.16
N ILE A 115 3.82 -4.08 1.34
CA ILE A 115 3.92 -3.89 -0.10
C ILE A 115 2.92 -4.82 -0.79
N LEU A 116 2.20 -4.28 -1.76
CA LEU A 116 1.11 -4.94 -2.45
C LEU A 116 1.40 -5.05 -3.95
N GLN A 117 1.21 -6.24 -4.51
CA GLN A 117 1.31 -6.50 -5.93
C GLN A 117 -0.07 -6.79 -6.49
N ALA A 118 -0.55 -5.99 -7.42
CA ALA A 118 -1.85 -6.16 -8.06
C ALA A 118 -1.76 -7.08 -9.29
N LYS A 119 -2.74 -7.96 -9.47
CA LYS A 119 -2.88 -8.79 -10.67
C LYS A 119 -4.34 -8.92 -11.07
N ALA A 120 -4.60 -8.89 -12.39
CA ALA A 120 -5.92 -9.17 -12.92
C ALA A 120 -6.10 -10.68 -13.12
N ALA A 121 -7.17 -11.23 -12.55
CA ALA A 121 -7.63 -12.58 -12.85
C ALA A 121 -8.21 -12.61 -14.27
N LYS A 122 -7.54 -13.28 -15.20
CA LYS A 122 -7.86 -13.28 -16.63
C LYS A 122 -8.53 -14.57 -17.10
N GLU A 123 -8.10 -15.68 -16.53
CA GLU A 123 -8.53 -17.02 -16.94
C GLU A 123 -9.77 -17.44 -16.14
N LYS A 124 -10.63 -18.26 -16.73
CA LYS A 124 -11.84 -18.79 -16.09
C LYS A 124 -11.53 -19.46 -14.74
N LYS A 125 -10.44 -20.24 -14.67
CA LYS A 125 -9.98 -20.86 -13.43
C LYS A 125 -9.66 -19.83 -12.34
N GLN A 126 -9.03 -18.70 -12.71
CA GLN A 126 -8.71 -17.62 -11.79
C GLN A 126 -9.95 -16.84 -11.35
N LEU A 127 -10.96 -16.72 -12.21
CA LEU A 127 -12.24 -16.11 -11.86
C LEU A 127 -13.04 -16.97 -10.88
N ALA A 128 -13.03 -18.29 -11.05
CA ALA A 128 -13.69 -19.22 -10.14
C ALA A 128 -12.94 -19.38 -8.80
N ARG A 129 -11.62 -19.26 -8.81
CA ARG A 129 -10.75 -19.42 -7.62
C ARG A 129 -9.58 -18.44 -7.70
N PRO A 130 -9.75 -17.19 -7.25
CA PRO A 130 -8.67 -16.21 -7.23
C PRO A 130 -7.43 -16.77 -6.53
N ALA A 131 -6.28 -16.71 -7.19
CA ALA A 131 -5.03 -17.22 -6.64
C ALA A 131 -3.87 -16.29 -7.00
N VAL A 132 -2.79 -16.37 -6.24
CA VAL A 132 -1.52 -15.71 -6.59
C VAL A 132 -1.06 -16.26 -7.95
N PRO A 133 -0.95 -15.38 -8.98
CA PRO A 133 -0.69 -15.83 -10.33
C PRO A 133 0.76 -16.30 -10.45
N VAL A 134 0.94 -17.59 -10.72
CA VAL A 134 2.21 -18.17 -11.10
C VAL A 134 1.96 -18.97 -12.37
N ASN A 135 2.71 -18.67 -13.41
CA ASN A 135 2.73 -19.54 -14.56
C ASN A 135 3.93 -20.51 -14.46
N PRO A 136 3.73 -21.78 -14.08
CA PRO A 136 4.80 -22.74 -13.90
C PRO A 136 5.50 -23.12 -15.21
N THR A 137 4.84 -22.88 -16.36
CA THR A 137 5.38 -23.25 -17.68
C THR A 137 6.37 -22.26 -18.24
N ILE A 138 6.39 -21.02 -17.73
CA ILE A 138 7.36 -19.99 -18.14
C ILE A 138 8.55 -20.02 -17.20
N PRO A 139 9.77 -20.16 -17.70
CA PRO A 139 10.98 -20.11 -16.88
C PRO A 139 11.01 -18.83 -16.02
N ARG A 140 11.39 -18.95 -14.75
CA ARG A 140 11.43 -17.83 -13.79
C ARG A 140 12.21 -16.62 -14.32
N ALA A 141 13.31 -16.88 -15.02
CA ALA A 141 14.13 -15.83 -15.61
C ALA A 141 13.37 -14.98 -16.67
N MET A 142 12.37 -15.54 -17.32
CA MET A 142 11.62 -14.88 -18.41
C MET A 142 10.30 -14.26 -17.94
N SER A 143 9.70 -14.75 -16.85
CA SER A 143 8.42 -14.27 -16.34
C SER A 143 8.60 -13.12 -15.33
N SER A 144 8.04 -11.94 -15.63
CA SER A 144 8.01 -10.83 -14.67
C SER A 144 7.26 -11.22 -13.38
N THR A 145 6.13 -11.91 -13.53
CA THR A 145 5.31 -12.37 -12.40
C THR A 145 6.07 -13.34 -11.49
N ALA A 146 6.86 -14.25 -12.07
CA ALA A 146 7.66 -15.19 -11.28
C ALA A 146 8.78 -14.46 -10.50
N ARG A 147 9.40 -13.45 -11.09
CA ARG A 147 10.41 -12.62 -10.41
C ARG A 147 9.81 -11.75 -9.32
N GLU A 148 8.64 -11.14 -9.57
CA GLU A 148 7.88 -10.39 -8.57
C GLU A 148 7.53 -11.29 -7.37
N LEU A 149 7.06 -12.51 -7.66
CA LEU A 149 6.77 -13.49 -6.63
C LEU A 149 8.03 -13.91 -5.85
N GLU A 150 9.13 -14.18 -6.55
CA GLU A 150 10.42 -14.50 -5.91
C GLU A 150 10.84 -13.37 -4.96
N LEU A 151 10.81 -12.10 -5.41
CA LEU A 151 11.13 -10.96 -4.58
C LEU A 151 10.25 -10.90 -3.33
N LEU A 152 8.93 -10.88 -3.50
CA LEU A 152 7.98 -10.65 -2.40
C LEU A 152 7.82 -11.85 -1.47
N SER A 153 8.13 -13.07 -1.92
CA SER A 153 8.04 -14.27 -1.09
C SER A 153 9.32 -14.57 -0.31
N THR A 154 10.48 -14.20 -0.86
CA THR A 154 11.77 -14.56 -0.25
C THR A 154 12.51 -13.38 0.35
N TRP A 155 12.27 -12.18 -0.14
CA TRP A 155 12.98 -10.96 0.25
C TRP A 155 14.51 -11.13 0.26
N ARG A 156 15.02 -11.97 -0.67
CA ARG A 156 16.45 -12.17 -0.86
C ARG A 156 17.12 -10.86 -1.21
N LYS A 157 18.39 -10.80 -1.00
CA LYS A 157 19.21 -9.60 -1.24
C LYS A 157 19.02 -9.04 -2.63
N PHE A 158 18.72 -7.73 -2.70
CA PHE A 158 18.47 -6.97 -3.92
C PHE A 158 19.01 -5.56 -3.82
N ASP A 159 19.25 -4.97 -4.97
CA ASP A 159 19.51 -3.54 -5.12
C ASP A 159 18.22 -2.80 -5.50
N LEU A 160 17.94 -1.68 -4.83
CA LEU A 160 16.78 -0.83 -5.10
C LEU A 160 17.15 0.29 -6.08
N TYR A 161 16.34 0.45 -7.11
CA TYR A 161 16.45 1.51 -8.11
C TYR A 161 15.21 2.39 -8.09
N LYS A 162 15.39 3.71 -8.18
CA LYS A 162 14.30 4.69 -8.20
C LYS A 162 13.38 4.52 -9.43
N ALA A 163 13.95 4.11 -10.58
CA ALA A 163 13.23 4.00 -11.84
C ALA A 163 13.95 3.07 -12.83
N SER A 164 13.26 2.70 -13.91
CA SER A 164 13.83 1.87 -14.99
C SER A 164 15.08 2.46 -15.65
N GLY A 165 15.12 3.77 -15.83
CA GLY A 165 16.26 4.49 -16.40
C GLY A 165 17.40 4.82 -15.42
N SER A 166 17.30 4.45 -14.15
CA SER A 166 18.36 4.71 -13.17
C SER A 166 19.61 3.88 -13.50
N ARG A 167 20.76 4.53 -13.66
CA ARG A 167 22.04 3.84 -13.94
C ARG A 167 22.58 3.15 -12.68
N ALA A 168 22.47 3.80 -11.52
CA ALA A 168 22.91 3.29 -10.24
C ALA A 168 21.74 2.97 -9.30
N PRO A 169 21.89 2.01 -8.38
CA PRO A 169 20.90 1.75 -7.33
C PRO A 169 20.85 2.92 -6.35
N THR A 170 19.66 3.22 -5.84
CA THR A 170 19.44 4.18 -4.77
C THR A 170 19.91 3.60 -3.42
N VAL A 171 19.65 2.31 -3.22
CA VAL A 171 20.14 1.55 -2.07
C VAL A 171 20.66 0.20 -2.55
N ARG A 172 21.84 -0.19 -2.07
CA ARG A 172 22.45 -1.48 -2.39
C ARG A 172 22.24 -2.49 -1.28
N GLY A 173 22.14 -3.75 -1.69
CA GLY A 173 22.24 -4.90 -0.81
C GLY A 173 21.16 -4.99 0.26
N ILE A 174 19.93 -4.59 -0.02
CA ILE A 174 18.81 -4.75 0.89
C ILE A 174 18.52 -6.25 1.03
N SER A 175 18.55 -6.77 2.26
CA SER A 175 18.24 -8.16 2.60
C SER A 175 17.20 -8.19 3.71
N VAL A 176 15.92 -8.29 3.32
CA VAL A 176 14.82 -8.39 4.26
C VAL A 176 14.52 -9.86 4.48
N ALA A 177 15.21 -10.48 5.42
CA ALA A 177 14.88 -11.86 5.79
C ALA A 177 13.47 -11.90 6.40
N PRO A 178 12.54 -12.66 5.83
CA PRO A 178 11.20 -12.78 6.41
C PRO A 178 11.32 -13.58 7.72
N PRO A 179 10.80 -13.05 8.85
CA PRO A 179 10.85 -13.77 10.13
C PRO A 179 9.98 -15.05 10.11
N ARG A 180 9.03 -15.13 9.17
CA ARG A 180 8.11 -16.26 9.00
C ARG A 180 7.78 -16.47 7.52
N PHE A 181 7.39 -17.67 7.17
CA PHE A 181 6.88 -17.98 5.84
C PHE A 181 5.39 -18.38 5.95
N PRO A 182 4.49 -17.82 5.12
CA PRO A 182 4.70 -16.77 4.14
C PRO A 182 5.01 -15.41 4.79
N PRO A 183 5.78 -14.54 4.10
CA PRO A 183 6.23 -13.27 4.67
C PRO A 183 5.07 -12.27 4.84
N ALA A 184 5.07 -11.53 5.95
CA ALA A 184 4.07 -10.51 6.23
C ALA A 184 4.22 -9.23 5.37
N ASN A 185 5.42 -8.98 4.86
CA ASN A 185 5.82 -7.73 4.20
C ASN A 185 5.24 -7.56 2.80
N GLY A 186 4.95 -8.67 2.10
CA GLY A 186 4.50 -8.67 0.71
C GLY A 186 3.22 -9.46 0.52
N TRP A 187 2.22 -8.83 -0.12
CA TRP A 187 0.94 -9.43 -0.39
C TRP A 187 0.54 -9.24 -1.85
N TYR A 188 -0.18 -10.21 -2.38
CA TYR A 188 -0.83 -10.10 -3.67
C TYR A 188 -2.28 -9.64 -3.52
N MET A 189 -2.72 -8.82 -4.48
CA MET A 189 -4.11 -8.41 -4.63
C MET A 189 -4.60 -8.83 -6.01
N ALA A 190 -5.59 -9.71 -6.07
CA ALA A 190 -6.24 -10.14 -7.28
C ALA A 190 -7.51 -9.34 -7.51
N THR A 191 -7.75 -8.91 -8.77
CA THR A 191 -9.00 -8.28 -9.20
C THR A 191 -9.53 -8.98 -10.44
N PRO A 192 -10.85 -9.17 -10.63
CA PRO A 192 -11.37 -9.80 -11.82
C PRO A 192 -11.23 -8.88 -13.03
N LYS A 193 -10.83 -9.44 -14.17
CA LYS A 193 -10.71 -8.71 -15.45
C LYS A 193 -12.08 -8.29 -16.00
N SER A 194 -13.12 -9.02 -15.66
CA SER A 194 -14.52 -8.76 -16.00
C SER A 194 -15.40 -8.97 -14.78
N ARG A 195 -16.62 -8.47 -14.82
CA ARG A 195 -17.56 -8.66 -13.70
C ARG A 195 -17.85 -10.17 -13.53
N PRO A 196 -17.62 -10.74 -12.33
CA PRO A 196 -17.94 -12.14 -12.06
C PRO A 196 -19.41 -12.45 -12.29
N ARG A 197 -19.73 -13.65 -12.77
CA ARG A 197 -21.09 -14.10 -13.07
C ARG A 197 -21.33 -15.51 -12.50
N GLY A 198 -22.59 -15.79 -12.16
CA GLY A 198 -22.96 -17.12 -11.68
C GLY A 198 -22.14 -17.55 -10.46
N ALA A 199 -21.60 -18.76 -10.48
CA ALA A 199 -20.81 -19.32 -9.38
C ALA A 199 -19.52 -18.54 -9.05
N GLU A 200 -18.99 -17.75 -9.99
CA GLU A 200 -17.79 -16.93 -9.76
C GLU A 200 -18.02 -15.85 -8.68
N ILE A 201 -19.27 -15.38 -8.51
CA ILE A 201 -19.62 -14.35 -7.51
C ILE A 201 -19.25 -14.80 -6.12
N HIS A 202 -19.37 -16.09 -5.80
CA HIS A 202 -19.04 -16.62 -4.48
C HIS A 202 -17.55 -16.56 -4.16
N ALA A 203 -16.68 -16.56 -5.17
CA ALA A 203 -15.24 -16.44 -5.00
C ALA A 203 -14.78 -14.98 -4.78
N TRP A 204 -15.58 -14.02 -5.21
CA TRP A 204 -15.26 -12.59 -5.16
C TRP A 204 -16.08 -11.87 -4.10
N LYS A 205 -15.74 -12.10 -2.83
CA LYS A 205 -16.37 -11.40 -1.69
C LYS A 205 -16.06 -9.89 -1.69
N SER A 206 -15.00 -9.48 -2.38
CA SER A 206 -14.61 -8.09 -2.64
C SER A 206 -14.05 -7.97 -4.05
N PRO A 207 -14.11 -6.80 -4.72
CA PRO A 207 -13.42 -6.55 -5.99
C PRO A 207 -11.91 -6.78 -5.93
N TRP A 208 -11.35 -6.80 -4.73
CA TRP A 208 -9.96 -7.10 -4.47
C TRP A 208 -9.86 -8.21 -3.43
N MET A 209 -9.37 -9.37 -3.87
CA MET A 209 -9.08 -10.53 -3.02
C MET A 209 -7.57 -10.66 -2.84
N CYS A 210 -7.13 -10.92 -1.62
CA CYS A 210 -5.73 -10.86 -1.22
C CYS A 210 -5.21 -12.20 -0.72
N ALA A 211 -3.90 -12.39 -0.86
CA ALA A 211 -3.14 -13.48 -0.26
C ALA A 211 -1.69 -13.05 0.02
N PRO A 212 -1.01 -13.65 1.00
CA PRO A 212 0.44 -13.48 1.15
C PRO A 212 1.19 -13.85 -0.13
N ALA A 213 2.37 -13.29 -0.33
CA ALA A 213 3.20 -13.56 -1.50
C ALA A 213 3.82 -14.97 -1.42
N ALA A 214 3.01 -15.98 -1.67
CA ALA A 214 3.44 -17.37 -1.78
C ALA A 214 2.77 -18.05 -2.97
N SER A 215 3.52 -18.92 -3.65
CA SER A 215 3.04 -19.62 -4.85
C SER A 215 1.83 -20.49 -4.55
N GLY A 216 0.84 -20.44 -5.42
CA GLY A 216 -0.34 -21.31 -5.37
C GLY A 216 -1.36 -21.00 -4.27
N LEU A 217 -1.14 -19.97 -3.45
CA LEU A 217 -2.10 -19.56 -2.43
C LEU A 217 -3.36 -18.98 -3.08
N LEU A 218 -4.51 -19.36 -2.53
CA LEU A 218 -5.78 -18.74 -2.87
C LEU A 218 -5.86 -17.34 -2.27
N CYS A 219 -6.30 -16.38 -3.06
CA CYS A 219 -6.64 -15.04 -2.61
C CYS A 219 -8.04 -15.11 -1.96
N ASN A 220 -8.09 -15.49 -0.70
CA ASN A 220 -9.31 -15.73 0.08
C ASN A 220 -9.58 -14.66 1.13
N VAL A 221 -8.68 -13.70 1.28
CA VAL A 221 -8.79 -12.54 2.16
C VAL A 221 -9.32 -11.36 1.36
N THR A 222 -10.36 -10.68 1.84
CA THR A 222 -10.82 -9.44 1.21
C THR A 222 -9.87 -8.29 1.52
N LEU A 223 -9.88 -7.25 0.70
CA LEU A 223 -9.05 -6.07 0.95
C LEU A 223 -9.46 -5.37 2.27
N GLY A 224 -10.76 -5.39 2.62
CA GLY A 224 -11.24 -4.87 3.91
C GLY A 224 -10.63 -5.61 5.09
N ASN A 225 -10.62 -6.95 5.04
CA ASN A 225 -9.97 -7.77 6.09
C ASN A 225 -8.45 -7.56 6.15
N LEU A 226 -7.79 -7.40 4.99
CA LEU A 226 -6.37 -7.09 4.96
C LEU A 226 -6.08 -5.74 5.63
N ILE A 227 -6.84 -4.69 5.30
CA ILE A 227 -6.68 -3.36 5.91
C ILE A 227 -6.96 -3.42 7.42
N LEU A 228 -8.02 -4.08 7.85
CA LEU A 228 -8.34 -4.26 9.27
C LEU A 228 -7.18 -4.94 10.01
N ALA A 229 -6.71 -6.08 9.54
CA ALA A 229 -5.60 -6.81 10.15
C ALA A 229 -4.31 -5.98 10.18
N PHE A 230 -4.05 -5.21 9.12
CA PHE A 230 -2.92 -4.31 9.04
C PHE A 230 -2.98 -3.21 10.12
N LEU A 231 -4.14 -2.61 10.34
CA LEU A 231 -4.32 -1.54 11.33
C LEU A 231 -4.35 -2.04 12.77
N THR A 232 -4.88 -3.25 12.99
CA THR A 232 -5.01 -3.84 14.33
C THR A 232 -3.82 -4.69 14.73
N SER A 233 -2.85 -4.91 13.84
CA SER A 233 -1.72 -5.82 14.07
C SER A 233 -2.18 -7.25 14.39
N SER A 234 -3.30 -7.68 13.83
CA SER A 234 -3.87 -9.00 14.04
C SER A 234 -3.52 -9.96 12.90
N MET A 235 -3.65 -11.25 13.17
CA MET A 235 -3.59 -12.28 12.14
C MET A 235 -4.89 -12.29 11.34
N VAL A 236 -4.80 -12.60 10.06
CA VAL A 236 -5.98 -12.75 9.21
C VAL A 236 -6.46 -14.20 9.24
N ASN A 237 -7.71 -14.40 9.62
CA ASN A 237 -8.35 -15.71 9.50
C ASN A 237 -8.82 -15.93 8.07
N GLY A 238 -8.16 -16.81 7.34
CA GLY A 238 -8.55 -17.20 5.98
C GLY A 238 -9.00 -18.66 5.97
N GLY A 239 -10.32 -18.90 6.02
CA GLY A 239 -10.96 -20.17 5.68
C GLY A 239 -10.25 -21.46 6.14
N GLY A 240 -9.92 -21.61 7.42
CA GLY A 240 -9.38 -22.84 7.99
C GLY A 240 -7.87 -22.87 8.29
N SER A 241 -7.11 -21.88 7.87
CA SER A 241 -5.71 -21.72 8.28
C SER A 241 -5.44 -20.28 8.70
N SER A 242 -4.69 -20.11 9.80
CA SER A 242 -4.21 -18.78 10.20
C SER A 242 -3.21 -18.29 9.18
N LEU A 243 -3.53 -17.16 8.54
CA LEU A 243 -2.59 -16.46 7.67
C LEU A 243 -1.64 -15.58 8.52
N PRO A 244 -0.45 -15.23 7.99
CA PRO A 244 0.47 -14.39 8.72
C PRO A 244 -0.12 -13.01 9.01
N GLU A 245 0.50 -12.30 9.95
CA GLU A 245 0.23 -10.87 10.14
C GLU A 245 0.40 -10.11 8.83
N VAL A 246 -0.41 -9.06 8.65
CA VAL A 246 -0.29 -8.17 7.50
C VAL A 246 0.69 -7.05 7.82
N GLY A 247 1.75 -6.96 7.03
CA GLY A 247 2.77 -5.94 7.19
C GLY A 247 3.74 -6.19 8.35
N THR A 248 4.82 -5.44 8.34
CA THR A 248 5.92 -5.54 9.31
C THR A 248 6.24 -4.17 9.88
N ASN A 249 6.53 -4.13 11.18
CA ASN A 249 6.93 -2.90 11.85
C ASN A 249 8.28 -2.42 11.31
N PHE A 250 8.44 -1.10 11.23
CA PHE A 250 9.71 -0.45 10.90
C PHE A 250 9.94 0.74 11.81
N LYS A 251 11.21 1.11 11.98
CA LYS A 251 11.59 2.29 12.76
C LYS A 251 11.47 3.52 11.88
N PHE A 252 10.59 4.44 12.28
CA PHE A 252 10.41 5.71 11.60
C PHE A 252 10.88 6.85 12.49
N ASP A 253 11.71 7.70 11.93
CA ASP A 253 12.07 9.00 12.50
C ASP A 253 12.18 9.99 11.33
N PRO A 254 11.44 11.11 11.37
CA PRO A 254 11.50 12.12 10.30
C PRO A 254 12.90 12.66 10.01
N GLN A 255 13.76 12.68 11.01
CA GLN A 255 15.16 13.11 10.85
C GLN A 255 15.94 12.14 9.97
N TYR A 256 15.57 10.86 9.94
CA TYR A 256 16.23 9.82 9.13
C TYR A 256 15.72 9.75 7.68
N LEU A 257 14.73 10.57 7.29
CA LEU A 257 14.43 10.74 5.88
C LEU A 257 15.64 11.28 5.08
N SER A 258 16.61 11.89 5.75
CA SER A 258 17.89 12.30 5.14
C SER A 258 18.94 11.16 5.14
N MET A 259 18.96 10.34 6.17
CA MET A 259 19.91 9.23 6.33
C MET A 259 19.20 7.99 6.90
N PRO A 260 18.78 7.02 6.05
CA PRO A 260 18.12 5.82 6.51
C PRO A 260 19.03 5.03 7.47
N ARG A 261 18.59 4.85 8.70
CA ARG A 261 19.23 4.01 9.71
C ARG A 261 18.28 2.87 10.09
N GLY A 262 18.81 1.81 10.66
CA GLY A 262 18.05 0.65 11.09
C GLY A 262 18.35 -0.58 10.26
N ASN A 263 17.46 -1.58 10.33
CA ASN A 263 17.56 -2.79 9.54
C ASN A 263 17.19 -2.53 8.07
N ASP A 264 17.33 -3.52 7.21
CA ASP A 264 17.08 -3.36 5.78
C ASP A 264 15.60 -3.11 5.44
N TRP A 265 14.65 -3.58 6.28
CA TRP A 265 13.24 -3.24 6.13
C TRP A 265 12.98 -1.76 6.46
N ASP A 266 13.58 -1.26 7.54
CA ASP A 266 13.51 0.17 7.89
C ASP A 266 14.05 1.03 6.75
N ARG A 267 15.21 0.67 6.19
CA ARG A 267 15.85 1.37 5.07
C ARG A 267 14.95 1.38 3.82
N LEU A 268 14.34 0.24 3.49
CA LEU A 268 13.43 0.12 2.36
C LEU A 268 12.18 1.01 2.54
N CYS A 269 11.55 0.94 3.71
CA CYS A 269 10.36 1.74 4.04
C CYS A 269 10.65 3.24 3.97
N ILE A 270 11.76 3.68 4.56
CA ILE A 270 12.19 5.08 4.52
C ILE A 270 12.46 5.52 3.08
N GLU A 271 13.09 4.68 2.26
CA GLU A 271 13.37 5.03 0.87
C GLU A 271 12.09 5.16 0.03
N ILE A 272 11.09 4.30 0.23
CA ILE A 272 9.78 4.46 -0.40
C ILE A 272 9.14 5.80 0.00
N LEU A 273 9.17 6.16 1.29
CA LEU A 273 8.65 7.43 1.78
C LEU A 273 9.40 8.65 1.20
N ARG A 274 10.72 8.55 1.00
CA ARG A 274 11.53 9.59 0.32
C ARG A 274 11.15 9.81 -1.14
N LEU A 275 10.67 8.75 -1.80
CA LEU A 275 10.20 8.84 -3.18
C LEU A 275 8.81 9.47 -3.28
N CYS A 276 8.05 9.53 -2.19
CA CYS A 276 6.76 10.21 -2.14
C CYS A 276 6.95 11.74 -2.19
N PRO A 277 6.09 12.48 -2.92
CA PRO A 277 6.06 13.94 -2.84
C PRO A 277 5.82 14.40 -1.40
N ARG A 278 6.67 15.29 -0.88
CA ARG A 278 6.63 15.73 0.53
C ARG A 278 5.27 16.31 0.95
N ASN A 279 4.62 17.05 0.06
CA ASN A 279 3.30 17.62 0.29
C ASN A 279 2.17 16.58 0.37
N ARG A 280 2.45 15.31 0.08
CA ARG A 280 1.53 14.18 0.19
C ARG A 280 1.77 13.31 1.40
N LEU A 281 2.82 13.57 2.16
CA LEU A 281 3.05 12.90 3.44
C LEU A 281 2.13 13.51 4.52
N PRO A 282 1.66 12.72 5.51
CA PRO A 282 0.89 13.23 6.62
C PRO A 282 1.60 14.36 7.36
N GLN A 283 0.90 15.46 7.61
CA GLN A 283 1.49 16.61 8.31
C GLN A 283 1.82 16.25 9.76
N SER A 284 1.02 15.36 10.33
CA SER A 284 1.25 14.80 11.66
C SER A 284 2.60 14.11 11.82
N LEU A 285 3.25 13.66 10.72
CA LEU A 285 4.60 13.07 10.78
C LEU A 285 5.71 14.12 11.02
N PHE A 286 5.44 15.39 10.73
CA PHE A 286 6.43 16.46 10.88
C PHE A 286 6.02 17.38 12.03
N GLY A 287 6.97 17.81 12.87
CA GLY A 287 6.70 18.76 13.94
C GLY A 287 6.20 20.12 13.39
N ALA A 288 5.41 20.85 14.16
CA ALA A 288 4.80 22.13 13.77
C ALA A 288 5.79 23.17 13.20
N ARG A 289 7.07 23.12 13.61
CA ARG A 289 8.12 24.02 13.11
C ARG A 289 8.66 23.65 11.72
N ALA A 290 8.59 22.37 11.32
CA ALA A 290 9.04 21.94 9.98
C ALA A 290 7.99 22.23 8.90
N GLY A 291 6.70 22.30 9.26
CA GLY A 291 5.60 22.50 8.30
C GLY A 291 5.58 23.89 7.67
N VAL A 292 5.87 24.94 8.42
CA VAL A 292 5.74 26.34 7.93
C VAL A 292 6.89 26.74 7.01
N ALA A 293 8.12 26.34 7.31
CA ALA A 293 9.29 26.73 6.49
C ALA A 293 9.40 25.96 5.17
N VAL A 294 8.99 24.67 5.15
CA VAL A 294 9.04 23.82 3.95
C VAL A 294 7.89 24.11 2.99
N VAL A 295 6.69 24.43 3.50
CA VAL A 295 5.53 24.79 2.67
C VAL A 295 5.78 26.10 1.90
N ALA A 296 6.40 27.10 2.52
CA ALA A 296 6.65 28.39 1.90
C ALA A 296 7.68 28.35 0.75
N SER A 297 8.65 27.45 0.78
CA SER A 297 9.69 27.37 -0.26
C SER A 297 9.30 26.50 -1.46
N VAL A 298 8.44 25.51 -1.26
CA VAL A 298 8.00 24.58 -2.33
C VAL A 298 6.79 25.10 -3.09
N LEU A 299 5.92 25.93 -2.45
CA LEU A 299 4.79 26.56 -3.14
C LEU A 299 5.20 27.60 -4.17
N ARG A 300 6.45 28.08 -4.15
CA ARG A 300 6.97 29.04 -5.15
C ARG A 300 7.50 28.40 -6.43
N SER A 301 7.67 27.08 -6.49
CA SER A 301 8.34 26.41 -7.61
C SER A 301 7.48 25.41 -8.40
N LEU A 302 6.19 25.26 -8.09
CA LEU A 302 5.30 24.42 -8.88
C LEU A 302 4.17 25.27 -9.49
N PRO A 303 3.92 25.15 -10.79
CA PRO A 303 2.73 25.76 -11.36
C PRO A 303 1.51 25.16 -10.68
N TYR A 304 0.71 26.01 -10.07
CA TYR A 304 -0.57 25.71 -9.48
C TYR A 304 -1.51 25.23 -10.58
N ILE A 305 -1.69 23.93 -10.73
CA ILE A 305 -2.75 23.37 -11.57
C ILE A 305 -3.98 23.29 -10.70
N GLY A 306 -4.80 24.31 -10.83
CA GLY A 306 -6.03 24.51 -10.10
C GLY A 306 -7.09 23.48 -10.41
N SER A 307 -8.07 23.46 -9.53
CA SER A 307 -9.44 22.89 -9.56
C SER A 307 -9.63 21.53 -10.22
N GLU A 308 -10.14 20.62 -9.41
CA GLU A 308 -10.49 19.23 -9.75
C GLU A 308 -11.68 19.10 -10.73
N ASP A 309 -12.13 20.20 -11.39
CA ASP A 309 -13.31 20.23 -12.25
C ASP A 309 -12.95 20.23 -13.74
N GLY A 310 -13.22 19.11 -14.39
CA GLY A 310 -13.34 18.97 -15.85
C GLY A 310 -12.03 18.82 -16.64
N LEU A 311 -11.22 19.84 -16.75
CA LEU A 311 -9.98 19.82 -17.53
C LEU A 311 -8.83 19.04 -16.85
N GLY A 312 -8.78 19.08 -15.52
CA GLY A 312 -7.79 18.31 -14.75
C GLY A 312 -8.00 16.81 -14.86
N ASP A 313 -9.23 16.33 -14.94
CA ASP A 313 -9.54 14.91 -15.08
C ASP A 313 -9.16 14.38 -16.48
N TRP A 314 -9.27 15.21 -17.53
CA TRP A 314 -8.84 14.88 -18.88
C TRP A 314 -7.30 14.82 -18.99
N PHE A 315 -6.59 15.78 -18.40
CA PHE A 315 -5.12 15.78 -18.34
C PHE A 315 -4.59 14.61 -17.51
N LEU A 316 -5.24 14.28 -16.41
CA LEU A 316 -4.91 13.10 -15.62
C LEU A 316 -5.18 11.81 -16.39
N ARG A 317 -6.29 11.72 -17.14
CA ARG A 317 -6.61 10.59 -18.03
C ARG A 317 -5.61 10.44 -19.16
N PHE A 318 -5.20 11.56 -19.79
CA PHE A 318 -4.20 11.57 -20.85
C PHE A 318 -2.82 11.23 -20.31
N ARG A 319 -2.44 11.76 -19.16
CA ARG A 319 -1.21 11.43 -18.46
C ARG A 319 -1.16 9.98 -17.98
N ASP A 320 -2.28 9.43 -17.50
CA ASP A 320 -2.40 8.03 -17.09
C ASP A 320 -2.39 7.07 -18.28
N PHE A 321 -2.83 7.53 -19.45
CA PHE A 321 -2.71 6.78 -20.70
C PHE A 321 -1.26 6.73 -21.21
N ILE A 322 -0.50 7.80 -21.06
CA ILE A 322 0.91 7.89 -21.51
C ILE A 322 1.87 7.32 -20.45
N TRP A 323 1.54 7.41 -19.13
CA TRP A 323 2.40 6.93 -18.04
C TRP A 323 1.67 6.09 -16.99
N PRO A 324 1.26 4.85 -17.32
CA PRO A 324 0.53 3.99 -16.37
C PRO A 324 1.43 3.37 -15.27
N ARG A 325 2.71 3.73 -15.17
CA ARG A 325 3.68 3.06 -14.29
C ARG A 325 3.96 3.87 -13.03
N ARG A 326 3.02 3.87 -12.10
CA ARG A 326 3.14 4.53 -10.81
C ARG A 326 2.86 3.55 -9.69
N MET A 327 3.53 3.74 -8.56
CA MET A 327 3.22 3.04 -7.32
C MET A 327 2.35 3.92 -6.44
N ALA A 328 1.21 3.39 -5.99
CA ALA A 328 0.34 4.06 -5.03
C ALA A 328 0.88 3.85 -3.61
N VAL A 329 0.94 4.90 -2.81
CA VAL A 329 1.33 4.81 -1.40
C VAL A 329 0.23 5.41 -0.55
N LEU A 330 -0.51 4.55 0.15
CA LEU A 330 -1.53 4.93 1.12
C LEU A 330 -0.86 5.13 2.49
N LEU A 331 -1.04 6.30 3.06
CA LEU A 331 -0.45 6.70 4.33
C LEU A 331 -1.58 6.96 5.33
N ILE A 332 -1.58 6.24 6.42
CA ILE A 332 -2.58 6.33 7.49
C ILE A 332 -1.83 6.71 8.77
N ALA A 333 -2.14 7.86 9.32
CA ALA A 333 -1.55 8.33 10.58
C ALA A 333 -2.66 8.56 11.62
N VAL A 334 -2.47 8.01 12.80
CA VAL A 334 -3.30 8.26 13.98
C VAL A 334 -2.45 9.01 14.98
N THR A 335 -2.87 10.21 15.33
CA THR A 335 -2.20 11.05 16.32
C THR A 335 -3.02 11.10 17.59
N ARG A 336 -2.41 10.74 18.70
CA ARG A 336 -2.98 10.83 20.04
C ARG A 336 -2.40 12.06 20.73
N THR A 337 -3.24 13.03 20.98
CA THR A 337 -2.87 14.26 21.68
C THR A 337 -3.40 14.23 23.10
N GLU A 338 -2.53 14.57 24.05
CA GLU A 338 -2.92 14.80 25.43
C GLU A 338 -3.67 16.12 25.50
N GLY A 339 -4.90 16.08 26.05
CA GLY A 339 -5.74 17.26 26.22
C GLY A 339 -5.30 18.15 27.38
#